data_4cd59f7a64baa4bfbdff5cce63f61281
#
_entry.id   4cd59f7a64baa4bfbdff5cce63f61281
#
_cell.length_a   1.000
_cell.length_b   1.000
_cell.length_c   1.000
_cell.angle_alpha   90.00
_cell.angle_beta   90.00
_cell.angle_gamma   90.00
#
_symmetry.space_group_name_H-M   'P 1'
#
loop_
_entity.id
_entity.type
_entity.pdbx_description
1 polymer ?
#
loop_
_entity_poly.entity_id
_entity_poly.type
_entity_poly.pdbx_seq_one_letter_code
_entity_poly.pdbx_strand_id
1 'polypeptide(L)'
;MYKFSANLGLLWNEFSQIDAIYKSKEYGFDAVEFQFPYQFDSKDIKKALDEVNLPVMGINTIKGNIEEGDNGLLAVPTRISEARDAIIQAFEYAKVIKSKNIHAMAGVTDLSTKSLVTFIDNLKFAKDLLKDSGIGLVIEPLNLKDNPGYFLTKVEQAREICELVGSDTVKIMFDFYHVQINQGNVVKRFKDHLPFIGHVQIASVQDRAEPDSGELDFSYIIPEIYKAGYKSIVGAEYKPKTNTEAGITWMKNFKNN
;
A
#
# COMPACT_ATOMS: atom_id res chain seq x y z
N MET A 1 18.73 -9.55 -8.20
CA MET A 1 18.56 -9.21 -6.76
C MET A 1 17.22 -8.54 -6.59
N TYR A 2 16.33 -9.08 -5.75
CA TYR A 2 15.01 -8.51 -5.44
C TYR A 2 15.15 -7.35 -4.47
N LYS A 3 14.25 -6.37 -4.55
CA LYS A 3 14.26 -5.16 -3.72
C LYS A 3 13.00 -5.10 -2.85
N PHE A 4 13.18 -4.66 -1.60
CA PHE A 4 12.11 -4.60 -0.62
C PHE A 4 12.00 -3.22 0.02
N SER A 5 10.76 -2.77 0.27
CA SER A 5 10.45 -1.61 1.11
C SER A 5 9.94 -2.06 2.49
N ALA A 6 10.31 -1.32 3.51
CA ALA A 6 9.77 -1.51 4.86
C ALA A 6 8.51 -0.67 5.03
N ASN A 7 7.39 -1.29 5.41
CA ASN A 7 6.19 -0.55 5.78
C ASN A 7 6.28 -0.09 7.26
N LEU A 8 6.57 1.18 7.47
CA LEU A 8 6.80 1.79 8.79
C LEU A 8 5.50 2.07 9.57
N GLY A 9 4.36 1.66 9.06
CA GLY A 9 3.12 1.56 9.82
C GLY A 9 3.04 0.29 10.66
N LEU A 10 3.88 -0.73 10.37
CA LEU A 10 3.89 -2.03 11.04
C LEU A 10 5.29 -2.41 11.57
N LEU A 11 6.36 -2.13 10.79
CA LEU A 11 7.73 -2.42 11.17
C LEU A 11 8.30 -1.28 12.00
N TRP A 12 9.02 -1.61 13.08
CA TRP A 12 9.63 -0.67 14.01
C TRP A 12 8.65 0.38 14.56
N ASN A 13 7.38 0.00 14.75
CA ASN A 13 6.34 0.90 15.25
C ASN A 13 6.54 1.31 16.72
N GLU A 14 7.45 0.66 17.43
CA GLU A 14 7.90 1.01 18.78
C GLU A 14 8.90 2.18 18.83
N PHE A 15 9.41 2.60 17.66
CA PHE A 15 10.37 3.70 17.52
C PHE A 15 9.70 4.94 16.90
N SER A 16 10.41 6.08 16.92
CA SER A 16 9.99 7.23 16.13
C SER A 16 10.07 6.91 14.63
N GLN A 17 9.26 7.60 13.80
CA GLN A 17 9.32 7.40 12.34
C GLN A 17 10.71 7.71 11.77
N ILE A 18 11.44 8.67 12.37
CA ILE A 18 12.80 9.02 11.95
C ILE A 18 13.76 7.87 12.26
N ASP A 19 13.70 7.31 13.49
CA ASP A 19 14.54 6.17 13.85
C ASP A 19 14.22 4.93 13.00
N ALA A 20 12.93 4.69 12.70
CA ALA A 20 12.50 3.60 11.83
C ALA A 20 13.06 3.74 10.39
N ILE A 21 13.21 4.97 9.87
CA ILE A 21 13.87 5.23 8.58
C ILE A 21 15.34 4.80 8.65
N TYR A 22 16.09 5.21 9.69
CA TYR A 22 17.49 4.83 9.85
C TYR A 22 17.66 3.31 10.01
N LYS A 23 16.80 2.68 10.82
CA LYS A 23 16.78 1.22 10.99
C LYS A 23 16.49 0.50 9.67
N SER A 24 15.56 0.99 8.86
CA SER A 24 15.28 0.41 7.54
C SER A 24 16.51 0.35 6.66
N LYS A 25 17.33 1.40 6.68
CA LYS A 25 18.61 1.42 5.96
C LYS A 25 19.63 0.47 6.55
N GLU A 26 19.80 0.50 7.87
CA GLU A 26 20.74 -0.36 8.60
C GLU A 26 20.46 -1.84 8.32
N TYR A 27 19.18 -2.24 8.32
CA TYR A 27 18.76 -3.63 8.09
C TYR A 27 18.58 -3.97 6.60
N GLY A 28 19.00 -3.07 5.69
CA GLY A 28 19.19 -3.37 4.29
C GLY A 28 17.94 -3.30 3.43
N PHE A 29 16.90 -2.59 3.82
CA PHE A 29 15.79 -2.26 2.94
C PHE A 29 16.23 -1.29 1.83
N ASP A 30 15.57 -1.38 0.68
CA ASP A 30 15.85 -0.58 -0.50
C ASP A 30 14.94 0.66 -0.60
N ALA A 31 13.85 0.70 0.18
CA ALA A 31 12.87 1.77 0.26
C ALA A 31 12.07 1.67 1.57
N VAL A 32 11.21 2.66 1.80
CA VAL A 32 10.22 2.64 2.88
C VAL A 32 8.82 2.94 2.36
N GLU A 33 7.81 2.57 3.16
CA GLU A 33 6.40 2.93 3.00
C GLU A 33 5.88 3.48 4.32
N PHE A 34 4.99 4.44 4.24
CA PHE A 34 4.29 4.92 5.43
C PHE A 34 2.80 4.64 5.29
N GLN A 35 2.12 4.37 6.40
CA GLN A 35 0.66 4.35 6.38
C GLN A 35 0.10 5.77 6.56
N PHE A 36 0.28 6.36 7.74
CA PHE A 36 -0.30 7.65 8.11
C PHE A 36 0.73 8.57 8.78
N PRO A 37 1.69 9.16 8.03
CA PRO A 37 2.81 9.91 8.61
C PRO A 37 2.46 11.35 9.02
N TYR A 38 1.20 11.76 8.96
CA TYR A 38 0.75 13.16 9.02
C TYR A 38 0.97 13.86 10.36
N GLN A 39 1.26 13.12 11.42
CA GLN A 39 1.62 13.68 12.73
C GLN A 39 3.07 14.18 12.80
N PHE A 40 3.89 13.83 11.81
CA PHE A 40 5.29 14.25 11.72
C PHE A 40 5.47 15.34 10.67
N ASP A 41 6.38 16.28 10.92
CA ASP A 41 6.71 17.27 9.88
C ASP A 41 7.33 16.58 8.67
N SER A 42 6.73 16.83 7.51
CA SER A 42 7.17 16.22 6.25
C SER A 42 8.61 16.59 5.85
N LYS A 43 9.11 17.77 6.29
CA LYS A 43 10.48 18.19 6.03
C LYS A 43 11.49 17.41 6.87
N ASP A 44 11.14 17.08 8.13
CA ASP A 44 11.99 16.27 9.00
C ASP A 44 12.07 14.82 8.47
N ILE A 45 10.92 14.26 8.07
CA ILE A 45 10.88 12.96 7.39
C ILE A 45 11.73 13.00 6.10
N LYS A 46 11.56 14.03 5.28
CA LYS A 46 12.34 14.20 4.03
C LYS A 46 13.84 14.27 4.30
N LYS A 47 14.24 15.01 5.31
CA LYS A 47 15.65 15.12 5.72
C LYS A 47 16.25 13.76 6.09
N ALA A 48 15.57 12.99 6.95
CA ALA A 48 16.02 11.65 7.33
C ALA A 48 16.12 10.69 6.12
N LEU A 49 15.13 10.73 5.21
CA LEU A 49 15.15 9.95 3.98
C LEU A 49 16.34 10.29 3.07
N ASP A 50 16.67 11.57 2.94
CA ASP A 50 17.80 12.03 2.13
C ASP A 50 19.15 11.61 2.73
N GLU A 51 19.30 11.68 4.06
CA GLU A 51 20.53 11.27 4.75
C GLU A 51 20.86 9.79 4.51
N VAL A 52 19.84 8.92 4.42
CA VAL A 52 20.05 7.48 4.18
C VAL A 52 19.83 7.05 2.73
N ASN A 53 19.39 7.99 1.86
CA ASN A 53 19.07 7.74 0.45
C ASN A 53 18.06 6.58 0.28
N LEU A 54 16.93 6.65 0.98
CA LEU A 54 15.81 5.71 0.83
C LEU A 54 14.62 6.39 0.14
N PRO A 55 14.16 5.86 -1.01
CA PRO A 55 12.93 6.34 -1.65
C PRO A 55 11.68 5.88 -0.86
N VAL A 56 10.59 6.64 -1.01
CA VAL A 56 9.27 6.30 -0.46
C VAL A 56 8.41 5.68 -1.54
N MET A 57 7.88 4.47 -1.29
CA MET A 57 7.04 3.77 -2.25
C MET A 57 5.56 4.14 -2.15
N GLY A 58 5.08 4.55 -0.99
CA GLY A 58 3.69 4.93 -0.82
C GLY A 58 3.38 5.55 0.55
N ILE A 59 2.27 6.28 0.57
CA ILE A 59 1.55 6.72 1.78
C ILE A 59 0.05 6.52 1.56
N ASN A 60 -0.74 6.42 2.64
CA ASN A 60 -2.19 6.29 2.55
C ASN A 60 -2.88 7.64 2.75
N THR A 61 -4.06 7.85 2.15
CA THR A 61 -4.99 8.88 2.65
C THR A 61 -5.43 8.55 4.08
N ILE A 62 -5.84 9.53 4.88
CA ILE A 62 -6.30 9.27 6.26
C ILE A 62 -7.53 8.35 6.27
N LYS A 63 -7.67 7.61 7.38
CA LYS A 63 -8.82 6.70 7.59
C LYS A 63 -10.13 7.40 7.84
N GLY A 64 -10.12 8.61 8.37
CA GLY A 64 -11.26 9.26 8.95
C GLY A 64 -11.32 9.05 10.47
N ASN A 65 -12.52 9.02 11.05
CA ASN A 65 -12.73 8.77 12.48
C ASN A 65 -12.74 7.25 12.78
N ILE A 66 -11.61 6.72 13.22
CA ILE A 66 -11.44 5.29 13.51
C ILE A 66 -12.36 4.82 14.64
N GLU A 67 -12.67 5.69 15.61
CA GLU A 67 -13.56 5.37 16.74
C GLU A 67 -15.00 5.14 16.27
N GLU A 68 -15.40 5.78 15.17
CA GLU A 68 -16.69 5.58 14.51
C GLU A 68 -16.67 4.46 13.45
N GLY A 69 -15.55 3.75 13.32
CA GLY A 69 -15.41 2.62 12.40
C GLY A 69 -14.93 2.99 11.00
N ASP A 70 -14.45 4.20 10.77
CA ASP A 70 -13.89 4.60 9.48
C ASP A 70 -12.61 3.81 9.16
N ASN A 71 -12.46 3.46 7.89
CA ASN A 71 -11.24 2.89 7.34
C ASN A 71 -11.00 3.40 5.91
N GLY A 72 -10.98 4.73 5.74
CA GLY A 72 -10.98 5.44 4.47
C GLY A 72 -12.32 6.10 4.18
N LEU A 73 -12.33 7.03 3.24
CA LEU A 73 -13.48 7.91 3.00
C LEU A 73 -13.93 7.99 1.54
N LEU A 74 -13.12 7.51 0.60
CA LEU A 74 -13.29 7.88 -0.80
C LEU A 74 -14.55 7.27 -1.45
N ALA A 75 -15.08 6.16 -0.93
CA ALA A 75 -16.32 5.56 -1.42
C ALA A 75 -17.56 5.93 -0.58
N VAL A 76 -17.43 6.81 0.43
CA VAL A 76 -18.51 7.17 1.36
C VAL A 76 -19.33 8.36 0.82
N PRO A 77 -20.58 8.16 0.34
CA PRO A 77 -21.31 9.17 -0.39
C PRO A 77 -21.68 10.42 0.41
N THR A 78 -21.73 10.32 1.73
CA THR A 78 -22.09 11.43 2.63
C THR A 78 -20.90 12.29 3.04
N ARG A 79 -19.65 11.89 2.66
CA ARG A 79 -18.42 12.51 3.15
C ARG A 79 -17.45 12.92 2.02
N ILE A 80 -17.98 13.34 0.88
CA ILE A 80 -17.20 13.70 -0.33
C ILE A 80 -16.19 14.82 -0.04
N SER A 81 -16.57 15.86 0.72
CA SER A 81 -15.68 16.97 1.04
C SER A 81 -14.46 16.47 1.86
N GLU A 82 -14.71 15.72 2.92
CA GLU A 82 -13.67 15.15 3.77
C GLU A 82 -12.74 14.19 3.00
N ALA A 83 -13.30 13.39 2.10
CA ALA A 83 -12.53 12.52 1.21
C ALA A 83 -11.58 13.33 0.33
N ARG A 84 -12.02 14.45 -0.23
CA ARG A 84 -11.19 15.33 -1.05
C ARG A 84 -10.12 16.07 -0.23
N ASP A 85 -10.46 16.51 0.97
CA ASP A 85 -9.50 17.10 1.89
C ASP A 85 -8.40 16.09 2.28
N ALA A 86 -8.77 14.83 2.50
CA ALA A 86 -7.82 13.73 2.75
C ALA A 86 -6.88 13.48 1.55
N ILE A 87 -7.40 13.58 0.33
CA ILE A 87 -6.59 13.47 -0.90
C ILE A 87 -5.61 14.64 -1.00
N ILE A 88 -6.07 15.87 -0.76
CA ILE A 88 -5.23 17.08 -0.80
C ILE A 88 -4.12 16.98 0.24
N GLN A 89 -4.45 16.61 1.48
CA GLN A 89 -3.47 16.41 2.55
C GLN A 89 -2.39 15.39 2.15
N ALA A 90 -2.81 14.23 1.62
CA ALA A 90 -1.89 13.20 1.19
C ALA A 90 -0.99 13.68 0.06
N PHE A 91 -1.54 14.42 -0.90
CA PHE A 91 -0.78 14.96 -2.02
C PHE A 91 0.26 15.98 -1.57
N GLU A 92 -0.10 16.94 -0.71
CA GLU A 92 0.84 17.94 -0.21
C GLU A 92 1.99 17.29 0.58
N TYR A 93 1.68 16.29 1.39
CA TYR A 93 2.70 15.54 2.13
C TYR A 93 3.60 14.71 1.18
N ALA A 94 2.98 13.97 0.24
CA ALA A 94 3.68 13.13 -0.74
C ALA A 94 4.66 13.92 -1.61
N LYS A 95 4.31 15.14 -2.00
CA LYS A 95 5.22 16.03 -2.76
C LYS A 95 6.51 16.32 -2.00
N VAL A 96 6.40 16.62 -0.71
CA VAL A 96 7.58 16.96 0.12
C VAL A 96 8.50 15.76 0.26
N ILE A 97 7.95 14.60 0.64
CA ILE A 97 8.75 13.39 0.86
C ILE A 97 9.09 12.63 -0.43
N LYS A 98 8.61 13.11 -1.57
CA LYS A 98 8.77 12.48 -2.89
C LYS A 98 8.26 11.04 -2.94
N SER A 99 7.08 10.80 -2.36
CA SER A 99 6.42 9.49 -2.43
C SER A 99 6.10 9.11 -3.86
N LYS A 100 6.29 7.84 -4.21
CA LYS A 100 5.92 7.33 -5.54
C LYS A 100 4.43 7.17 -5.73
N ASN A 101 3.71 6.76 -4.68
CA ASN A 101 2.28 6.50 -4.75
C ASN A 101 1.54 7.11 -3.56
N ILE A 102 0.24 7.37 -3.77
CA ILE A 102 -0.74 7.59 -2.71
C ILE A 102 -1.76 6.46 -2.81
N HIS A 103 -1.99 5.73 -1.71
CA HIS A 103 -3.09 4.78 -1.58
C HIS A 103 -4.37 5.53 -1.24
N ALA A 104 -5.32 5.50 -2.17
CA ALA A 104 -6.64 6.10 -2.04
C ALA A 104 -7.59 5.12 -1.34
N MET A 105 -7.72 5.23 -0.01
CA MET A 105 -8.50 4.30 0.81
C MET A 105 -10.00 4.46 0.54
N ALA A 106 -10.64 3.37 0.07
CA ALA A 106 -12.06 3.38 -0.31
C ALA A 106 -12.98 3.66 0.89
N GLY A 107 -12.78 2.95 2.00
CA GLY A 107 -13.58 3.11 3.21
C GLY A 107 -14.64 2.02 3.41
N VAL A 108 -15.30 2.10 4.56
CA VAL A 108 -16.41 1.23 4.95
C VAL A 108 -17.72 1.86 4.49
N THR A 109 -18.44 1.20 3.60
CA THR A 109 -19.74 1.65 3.07
C THR A 109 -20.46 0.47 2.40
N ASP A 110 -21.71 0.70 2.00
CA ASP A 110 -22.46 -0.29 1.23
C ASP A 110 -21.90 -0.49 -0.18
N LEU A 111 -22.30 -1.58 -0.83
CA LEU A 111 -21.90 -1.89 -2.22
C LEU A 111 -22.87 -1.27 -3.23
N SER A 112 -23.48 -0.11 -2.92
CA SER A 112 -24.42 0.58 -3.80
C SER A 112 -23.75 1.22 -5.01
N THR A 113 -24.53 1.44 -6.05
CA THR A 113 -24.10 2.23 -7.21
C THR A 113 -23.66 3.64 -6.79
N LYS A 114 -24.28 4.21 -5.75
CA LYS A 114 -23.93 5.53 -5.24
C LYS A 114 -22.53 5.55 -4.65
N SER A 115 -22.15 4.52 -3.86
CA SER A 115 -20.79 4.37 -3.32
C SER A 115 -19.75 4.17 -4.44
N LEU A 116 -20.07 3.37 -5.46
CA LEU A 116 -19.20 3.18 -6.62
C LEU A 116 -18.97 4.49 -7.39
N VAL A 117 -20.04 5.23 -7.70
CA VAL A 117 -19.93 6.53 -8.39
C VAL A 117 -19.12 7.52 -7.55
N THR A 118 -19.38 7.59 -6.24
CA THR A 118 -18.62 8.45 -5.33
C THR A 118 -17.13 8.12 -5.34
N PHE A 119 -16.78 6.83 -5.30
CA PHE A 119 -15.37 6.40 -5.35
C PHE A 119 -14.70 6.80 -6.66
N ILE A 120 -15.36 6.54 -7.80
CA ILE A 120 -14.87 6.92 -9.13
C ILE A 120 -14.67 8.43 -9.25
N ASP A 121 -15.60 9.24 -8.76
CA ASP A 121 -15.52 10.70 -8.85
C ASP A 121 -14.40 11.26 -7.97
N ASN A 122 -14.20 10.72 -6.77
CA ASN A 122 -13.07 11.09 -5.91
C ASN A 122 -11.72 10.63 -6.48
N LEU A 123 -11.66 9.47 -7.14
CA LEU A 123 -10.44 9.04 -7.83
C LEU A 123 -10.14 9.91 -9.06
N LYS A 124 -11.14 10.36 -9.81
CA LYS A 124 -10.97 11.34 -10.89
C LYS A 124 -10.46 12.67 -10.37
N PHE A 125 -11.04 13.16 -9.26
CA PHE A 125 -10.54 14.36 -8.58
C PHE A 125 -9.06 14.20 -8.17
N ALA A 126 -8.69 13.07 -7.56
CA ALA A 126 -7.30 12.79 -7.19
C ALA A 126 -6.39 12.73 -8.43
N LYS A 127 -6.80 12.05 -9.50
CA LYS A 127 -6.07 11.98 -10.76
C LYS A 127 -5.78 13.36 -11.32
N ASP A 128 -6.77 14.25 -11.34
CA ASP A 128 -6.62 15.61 -11.86
C ASP A 128 -5.67 16.44 -10.98
N LEU A 129 -5.75 16.28 -9.65
CA LEU A 129 -4.86 16.93 -8.70
C LEU A 129 -3.40 16.45 -8.83
N LEU A 130 -3.19 15.16 -9.06
CA LEU A 130 -1.86 14.54 -9.17
C LEU A 130 -1.23 14.70 -10.57
N LYS A 131 -1.96 15.27 -11.52
CA LYS A 131 -1.50 15.43 -12.89
C LYS A 131 -0.15 16.13 -12.92
N ASP A 132 0.76 15.60 -13.74
CA ASP A 132 2.12 16.13 -13.94
C ASP A 132 3.04 16.12 -12.70
N SER A 133 2.59 15.56 -11.55
CA SER A 133 3.39 15.47 -10.34
C SER A 133 4.41 14.32 -10.33
N GLY A 134 4.18 13.31 -11.16
CA GLY A 134 4.94 12.05 -11.13
C GLY A 134 4.55 11.11 -9.97
N ILE A 135 3.52 11.47 -9.17
CA ILE A 135 3.00 10.62 -8.08
C ILE A 135 1.86 9.77 -8.63
N GLY A 136 1.96 8.45 -8.45
CA GLY A 136 0.91 7.51 -8.81
C GLY A 136 -0.22 7.45 -7.78
N LEU A 137 -1.39 7.01 -8.21
CA LEU A 137 -2.52 6.72 -7.34
C LEU A 137 -2.77 5.21 -7.35
N VAL A 138 -2.85 4.60 -6.17
CA VAL A 138 -3.15 3.17 -6.04
C VAL A 138 -4.39 2.94 -5.19
N ILE A 139 -5.15 1.89 -5.52
CA ILE A 139 -6.30 1.40 -4.76
C ILE A 139 -6.07 -0.05 -4.38
N GLU A 140 -6.51 -0.44 -3.18
CA GLU A 140 -6.19 -1.74 -2.62
C GLU A 140 -7.44 -2.54 -2.25
N PRO A 141 -7.59 -3.78 -2.76
CA PRO A 141 -8.59 -4.72 -2.28
C PRO A 141 -8.22 -5.27 -0.90
N LEU A 142 -8.94 -4.88 0.15
CA LEU A 142 -8.71 -5.38 1.51
C LEU A 142 -9.56 -6.63 1.82
N ASN A 143 -9.04 -7.54 2.63
CA ASN A 143 -9.77 -8.70 3.07
C ASN A 143 -10.85 -8.35 4.12
N LEU A 144 -12.00 -9.02 4.03
CA LEU A 144 -13.15 -8.77 4.89
C LEU A 144 -13.02 -9.38 6.30
N LYS A 145 -12.05 -10.27 6.52
CA LYS A 145 -11.76 -10.82 7.86
C LYS A 145 -11.23 -9.71 8.77
N ASP A 146 -10.28 -8.91 8.26
CA ASP A 146 -9.64 -7.84 9.03
C ASP A 146 -10.34 -6.48 8.85
N ASN A 147 -11.06 -6.30 7.73
CA ASN A 147 -11.70 -5.05 7.35
C ASN A 147 -13.18 -5.27 7.01
N PRO A 148 -14.04 -5.61 7.99
CA PRO A 148 -15.45 -5.85 7.76
C PRO A 148 -16.13 -4.64 7.11
N GLY A 149 -16.93 -4.87 6.06
CA GLY A 149 -17.66 -3.81 5.36
C GLY A 149 -16.83 -2.91 4.46
N TYR A 150 -15.54 -3.18 4.26
CA TYR A 150 -14.71 -2.40 3.34
C TYR A 150 -15.24 -2.50 1.91
N PHE A 151 -15.30 -1.37 1.21
CA PHE A 151 -15.94 -1.29 -0.11
C PHE A 151 -15.20 -2.07 -1.19
N LEU A 152 -13.87 -1.94 -1.25
CA LEU A 152 -13.04 -2.55 -2.30
C LEU A 152 -12.41 -3.85 -1.78
N THR A 153 -12.84 -5.01 -2.31
CA THR A 153 -12.44 -6.31 -1.76
C THR A 153 -11.91 -7.32 -2.76
N LYS A 154 -12.05 -7.05 -4.07
CA LYS A 154 -11.64 -7.97 -5.13
C LYS A 154 -10.73 -7.29 -6.15
N VAL A 155 -9.75 -8.04 -6.64
CA VAL A 155 -8.82 -7.53 -7.67
C VAL A 155 -9.55 -7.18 -8.98
N GLU A 156 -10.56 -7.95 -9.35
CA GLU A 156 -11.38 -7.70 -10.54
C GLU A 156 -12.17 -6.40 -10.40
N GLN A 157 -12.76 -6.15 -9.22
CA GLN A 157 -13.45 -4.89 -8.91
C GLN A 157 -12.46 -3.70 -9.01
N ALA A 158 -11.26 -3.84 -8.48
CA ALA A 158 -10.23 -2.80 -8.57
C ALA A 158 -9.85 -2.53 -10.03
N ARG A 159 -9.68 -3.58 -10.86
CA ARG A 159 -9.41 -3.44 -12.29
C ARG A 159 -10.51 -2.65 -13.01
N GLU A 160 -11.78 -3.02 -12.81
CA GLU A 160 -12.92 -2.33 -13.41
C GLU A 160 -12.94 -0.84 -13.01
N ILE A 161 -12.65 -0.52 -11.75
CA ILE A 161 -12.55 0.87 -11.29
C ILE A 161 -11.38 1.60 -11.97
N CYS A 162 -10.21 0.97 -12.09
CA CYS A 162 -9.08 1.55 -12.83
C CYS A 162 -9.43 1.85 -14.30
N GLU A 163 -10.16 0.94 -14.97
CA GLU A 163 -10.63 1.14 -16.35
C GLU A 163 -11.60 2.32 -16.45
N LEU A 164 -12.54 2.46 -15.50
CA LEU A 164 -13.54 3.55 -15.48
C LEU A 164 -12.93 4.94 -15.16
N VAL A 165 -11.86 4.99 -14.38
CA VAL A 165 -11.16 6.25 -14.04
C VAL A 165 -10.11 6.61 -15.10
N GLY A 166 -9.58 5.60 -15.80
CA GLY A 166 -8.45 5.71 -16.72
C GLY A 166 -7.17 5.17 -16.09
N SER A 167 -6.76 4.01 -16.57
CA SER A 167 -5.76 3.13 -15.97
C SER A 167 -4.30 3.60 -16.03
N ASP A 168 -4.01 4.70 -16.70
CA ASP A 168 -2.62 5.21 -16.80
C ASP A 168 -2.14 5.84 -15.48
N THR A 169 -3.06 6.37 -14.68
CA THR A 169 -2.75 7.08 -13.43
C THR A 169 -3.16 6.29 -12.18
N VAL A 170 -4.29 5.54 -12.25
CA VAL A 170 -4.81 4.75 -11.12
C VAL A 170 -4.46 3.29 -11.33
N LYS A 171 -3.77 2.70 -10.36
CA LYS A 171 -3.31 1.31 -10.41
C LYS A 171 -3.78 0.55 -9.16
N ILE A 172 -3.58 -0.75 -9.18
CA ILE A 172 -3.87 -1.65 -8.06
C ILE A 172 -2.62 -1.76 -7.17
N MET A 173 -2.79 -1.60 -5.87
CA MET A 173 -1.87 -2.13 -4.88
C MET A 173 -2.29 -3.57 -4.62
N PHE A 174 -1.42 -4.50 -4.99
CA PHE A 174 -1.67 -5.93 -4.90
C PHE A 174 -0.97 -6.49 -3.65
N ASP A 175 -1.68 -6.54 -2.53
CA ASP A 175 -1.18 -7.21 -1.34
C ASP A 175 -1.56 -8.70 -1.38
N PHE A 176 -0.55 -9.56 -1.45
CA PHE A 176 -0.71 -11.01 -1.49
C PHE A 176 -1.45 -11.55 -0.25
N TYR A 177 -1.29 -10.93 0.91
CA TYR A 177 -2.00 -11.31 2.13
C TYR A 177 -3.52 -11.12 1.98
N HIS A 178 -3.94 -9.92 1.57
CA HIS A 178 -5.36 -9.63 1.39
C HIS A 178 -6.00 -10.47 0.28
N VAL A 179 -5.31 -10.62 -0.84
CA VAL A 179 -5.81 -11.37 -1.99
C VAL A 179 -5.92 -12.86 -1.68
N GLN A 180 -4.97 -13.46 -0.93
CA GLN A 180 -5.05 -14.88 -0.55
C GLN A 180 -6.28 -15.14 0.32
N ILE A 181 -6.53 -14.31 1.33
CA ILE A 181 -7.67 -14.50 2.24
C ILE A 181 -9.02 -14.38 1.52
N ASN A 182 -9.17 -13.39 0.63
CA ASN A 182 -10.45 -13.16 -0.05
C ASN A 182 -10.69 -14.07 -1.25
N GLN A 183 -9.65 -14.40 -2.02
CA GLN A 183 -9.82 -14.92 -3.38
C GLN A 183 -8.94 -16.13 -3.70
N GLY A 184 -7.72 -16.22 -3.15
CA GLY A 184 -6.76 -17.26 -3.50
C GLY A 184 -6.23 -17.16 -4.93
N ASN A 185 -5.54 -18.24 -5.39
CA ASN A 185 -4.95 -18.33 -6.74
C ASN A 185 -4.09 -17.11 -7.10
N VAL A 186 -3.30 -16.63 -6.13
CA VAL A 186 -2.68 -15.31 -6.13
C VAL A 186 -1.71 -15.07 -7.30
N VAL A 187 -0.90 -16.08 -7.67
CA VAL A 187 0.09 -15.94 -8.76
C VAL A 187 -0.59 -15.79 -10.12
N LYS A 188 -1.64 -16.62 -10.38
CA LYS A 188 -2.39 -16.47 -11.63
C LYS A 188 -3.10 -15.14 -11.68
N ARG A 189 -3.77 -14.75 -10.58
CA ARG A 189 -4.49 -13.48 -10.46
C ARG A 189 -3.57 -12.29 -10.64
N PHE A 190 -2.38 -12.34 -10.05
CA PHE A 190 -1.34 -11.33 -10.28
C PHE A 190 -0.99 -11.20 -11.78
N LYS A 191 -0.68 -12.34 -12.45
CA LYS A 191 -0.31 -12.36 -13.87
C LYS A 191 -1.42 -11.81 -14.77
N ASP A 192 -2.67 -12.18 -14.50
CA ASP A 192 -3.84 -11.73 -15.28
C ASP A 192 -4.07 -10.21 -15.15
N HIS A 193 -3.67 -9.60 -14.03
CA HIS A 193 -3.90 -8.18 -13.74
C HIS A 193 -2.63 -7.32 -13.79
N LEU A 194 -1.48 -7.88 -14.15
CA LEU A 194 -0.19 -7.20 -14.14
C LEU A 194 -0.18 -5.80 -14.81
N PRO A 195 -0.86 -5.55 -15.93
CA PRO A 195 -0.90 -4.22 -16.55
C PRO A 195 -1.55 -3.13 -15.66
N PHE A 196 -2.37 -3.55 -14.69
CA PHE A 196 -3.06 -2.67 -13.76
C PHE A 196 -2.34 -2.54 -12.40
N ILE A 197 -1.32 -3.35 -12.12
CA ILE A 197 -0.63 -3.35 -10.83
C ILE A 197 0.42 -2.25 -10.79
N GLY A 198 0.29 -1.36 -9.81
CA GLY A 198 1.23 -0.26 -9.54
C GLY A 198 2.19 -0.54 -8.39
N HIS A 199 1.76 -1.33 -7.41
CA HIS A 199 2.56 -1.71 -6.25
C HIS A 199 2.19 -3.10 -5.75
N VAL A 200 3.13 -3.77 -5.09
CA VAL A 200 2.98 -5.12 -4.53
C VAL A 200 3.38 -5.12 -3.07
N GLN A 201 2.58 -5.80 -2.24
CA GLN A 201 2.90 -6.01 -0.83
C GLN A 201 2.80 -7.49 -0.45
N ILE A 202 3.54 -7.88 0.59
CA ILE A 202 3.63 -9.25 1.08
C ILE A 202 3.57 -9.32 2.61
N ALA A 203 2.86 -10.32 3.10
CA ALA A 203 2.90 -10.82 4.47
C ALA A 203 2.48 -12.29 4.50
N SER A 204 2.82 -13.02 5.55
CA SER A 204 2.35 -14.40 5.71
C SER A 204 0.83 -14.44 5.94
N VAL A 205 0.19 -15.51 5.49
CA VAL A 205 -1.18 -15.86 5.76
C VAL A 205 -1.14 -17.06 6.70
N GLN A 206 -1.81 -17.08 7.83
CA GLN A 206 -2.97 -16.31 8.33
C GLN A 206 -2.63 -15.11 9.21
N ASP A 207 -1.43 -15.03 9.76
CA ASP A 207 -1.10 -14.17 10.92
C ASP A 207 -0.68 -12.75 10.51
N ARG A 208 -0.53 -12.47 9.19
CA ARG A 208 0.05 -11.25 8.65
C ARG A 208 1.45 -10.97 9.22
N ALA A 209 2.22 -12.03 9.45
CA ALA A 209 3.56 -11.98 10.03
C ALA A 209 4.66 -12.06 8.93
N GLU A 210 5.88 -12.44 9.32
CA GLU A 210 7.03 -12.57 8.43
C GLU A 210 6.73 -13.47 7.22
N PRO A 211 7.13 -13.09 5.99
CA PRO A 211 6.73 -13.79 4.76
C PRO A 211 7.43 -15.13 4.50
N ASP A 212 8.30 -15.58 5.38
CA ASP A 212 8.96 -16.89 5.29
C ASP A 212 8.18 -18.03 5.97
N SER A 213 6.95 -17.79 6.33
CA SER A 213 6.04 -18.75 6.99
C SER A 213 4.62 -18.62 6.46
N GLY A 214 3.73 -19.51 6.89
CA GLY A 214 2.30 -19.48 6.56
C GLY A 214 1.96 -20.18 5.24
N GLU A 215 0.80 -19.83 4.65
CA GLU A 215 0.22 -20.53 3.50
C GLU A 215 0.87 -20.16 2.15
N LEU A 216 1.56 -19.02 2.06
CA LEU A 216 2.16 -18.54 0.83
C LEU A 216 3.66 -18.82 0.79
N ASP A 217 4.10 -19.51 -0.24
CA ASP A 217 5.53 -19.72 -0.51
C ASP A 217 6.09 -18.54 -1.31
N PHE A 218 6.61 -17.53 -0.63
CA PHE A 218 7.23 -16.38 -1.30
C PHE A 218 8.57 -16.72 -1.97
N SER A 219 9.20 -17.84 -1.66
CA SER A 219 10.38 -18.30 -2.39
C SER A 219 10.03 -18.71 -3.83
N TYR A 220 8.79 -19.14 -4.06
CA TYR A 220 8.22 -19.37 -5.38
C TYR A 220 7.57 -18.10 -5.97
N ILE A 221 6.76 -17.38 -5.18
CA ILE A 221 5.94 -16.26 -5.65
C ILE A 221 6.81 -15.10 -6.19
N ILE A 222 7.84 -14.68 -5.43
CA ILE A 222 8.66 -13.51 -5.81
C ILE A 222 9.38 -13.74 -7.16
N PRO A 223 10.08 -14.87 -7.42
CA PRO A 223 10.60 -15.15 -8.75
C PRO A 223 9.54 -15.12 -9.85
N GLU A 224 8.36 -15.68 -9.61
CA GLU A 224 7.29 -15.77 -10.62
C GLU A 224 6.69 -14.40 -10.98
N ILE A 225 6.55 -13.46 -10.02
CA ILE A 225 6.06 -12.11 -10.33
C ILE A 225 7.10 -11.30 -11.13
N TYR A 226 8.39 -11.43 -10.80
CA TYR A 226 9.46 -10.78 -11.57
C TYR A 226 9.61 -11.38 -12.97
N LYS A 227 9.50 -12.70 -13.12
CA LYS A 227 9.47 -13.39 -14.42
C LYS A 227 8.27 -12.96 -15.26
N ALA A 228 7.14 -12.68 -14.65
CA ALA A 228 5.95 -12.15 -15.33
C ALA A 228 6.14 -10.70 -15.82
N GLY A 229 7.15 -9.97 -15.32
CA GLY A 229 7.47 -8.60 -15.77
C GLY A 229 7.35 -7.52 -14.71
N TYR A 230 7.04 -7.85 -13.44
CA TYR A 230 7.11 -6.87 -12.36
C TYR A 230 8.56 -6.46 -12.12
N LYS A 231 8.83 -5.15 -12.04
CA LYS A 231 10.21 -4.63 -11.94
C LYS A 231 10.41 -3.66 -10.77
N SER A 232 9.38 -3.44 -9.98
CA SER A 232 9.43 -2.49 -8.87
C SER A 232 9.80 -3.17 -7.56
N ILE A 233 9.84 -2.40 -6.49
CA ILE A 233 10.13 -2.83 -5.12
C ILE A 233 8.90 -3.52 -4.55
N VAL A 234 9.08 -4.57 -3.74
CA VAL A 234 8.03 -5.30 -3.04
C VAL A 234 7.93 -4.81 -1.60
N GLY A 235 6.76 -4.39 -1.17
CA GLY A 235 6.49 -3.90 0.18
C GLY A 235 6.39 -5.03 1.19
N ALA A 236 7.18 -4.96 2.25
CA ALA A 236 7.08 -5.85 3.41
C ALA A 236 6.10 -5.23 4.42
N GLU A 237 4.82 -5.58 4.29
CA GLU A 237 3.74 -5.04 5.13
C GLU A 237 3.20 -6.09 6.09
N TYR A 238 4.00 -6.42 7.10
CA TYR A 238 3.67 -7.46 8.06
C TYR A 238 3.84 -7.01 9.52
N LYS A 239 3.19 -7.74 10.43
CA LYS A 239 3.33 -7.55 11.87
C LYS A 239 4.42 -8.50 12.38
N PRO A 240 5.55 -8.00 12.91
CA PRO A 240 6.60 -8.88 13.46
C PRO A 240 6.04 -9.77 14.58
N LYS A 241 6.37 -11.06 14.56
CA LYS A 241 5.97 -12.01 15.64
C LYS A 241 6.54 -11.63 17.00
N THR A 242 7.72 -11.03 17.01
CA THR A 242 8.39 -10.54 18.22
C THR A 242 8.77 -9.08 18.06
N ASN A 243 9.84 -8.80 17.36
CA ASN A 243 10.26 -7.46 16.94
C ASN A 243 10.80 -7.53 15.51
N THR A 244 10.88 -6.39 14.85
CA THR A 244 11.27 -6.32 13.43
C THR A 244 12.66 -6.91 13.20
N GLU A 245 13.62 -6.62 14.06
CA GLU A 245 15.02 -7.00 13.90
C GLU A 245 15.22 -8.52 13.96
N ALA A 246 14.53 -9.20 14.86
CA ALA A 246 14.58 -10.67 14.98
C ALA A 246 13.95 -11.36 13.77
N GLY A 247 12.86 -10.80 13.22
CA GLY A 247 12.10 -11.42 12.14
C GLY A 247 12.69 -11.19 10.74
N ILE A 248 13.51 -10.16 10.55
CA ILE A 248 13.92 -9.67 9.21
C ILE A 248 14.85 -10.60 8.42
N THR A 249 15.30 -11.68 9.03
CA THR A 249 16.25 -12.63 8.42
C THR A 249 15.74 -13.26 7.13
N TRP A 250 14.44 -13.29 6.90
CA TRP A 250 13.84 -13.81 5.67
C TRP A 250 14.37 -13.13 4.40
N MET A 251 14.71 -11.84 4.46
CA MET A 251 15.24 -11.11 3.30
C MET A 251 16.55 -11.66 2.76
N LYS A 252 17.39 -12.30 3.62
CA LYS A 252 18.66 -12.88 3.20
C LYS A 252 18.48 -13.94 2.12
N ASN A 253 17.37 -14.67 2.16
CA ASN A 253 17.04 -15.71 1.18
C ASN A 253 16.79 -15.16 -0.23
N PHE A 254 16.48 -13.86 -0.33
CA PHE A 254 16.17 -13.19 -1.59
C PHE A 254 17.26 -12.23 -2.07
N LYS A 255 18.12 -11.77 -1.17
CA LYS A 255 19.18 -10.81 -1.52
C LYS A 255 20.51 -11.48 -1.90
N ASN A 256 20.70 -12.75 -1.55
CA ASN A 256 21.91 -13.51 -1.85
C ASN A 256 21.85 -14.32 -3.15
N ASN A 257 20.76 -14.18 -3.91
CA ASN A 257 20.55 -14.85 -5.21
C ASN A 257 20.71 -13.87 -6.39
#